data_b75f43c6d86d27e7ecbb851d826dd179
#
_entry.id   b75f43c6d86d27e7ecbb851d826dd179
#
_cell.length_a   1.000
_cell.length_b   1.000
_cell.length_c   1.000
_cell.angle_alpha   90.00
_cell.angle_beta   90.00
_cell.angle_gamma   90.00
#
_symmetry.space_group_name_H-M   'P 1'
#
loop_
_entity.id
_entity.type
_entity.pdbx_description
1 polymer ?
#
loop_
_entity_poly.entity_id
_entity_poly.type
_entity_poly.pdbx_seq_one_letter_code
_entity_poly.pdbx_strand_id
1 'polypeptide(L)'
;MNKETEYKLTEDLFSTLEQFRCVDKGVNRKSGLGGKPISLLMMIGQLTKEGPVSVSVLKENMYISAPAITQFVNILHIKGYVQKISDPTDKRKSLIALSEKGQKELKKSMEKLKVHMGLMVRHLGENDTRTLNEILSKIVKFYMMEQGENDE
;
A
#
# COMPACT_ATOMS: atom_id res chain seq x y z
N MET A 1 -22.69 -24.23 3.75
CA MET A 1 -21.49 -24.68 4.49
C MET A 1 -21.95 -24.91 5.94
N ASN A 2 -21.52 -25.99 6.62
CA ASN A 2 -21.86 -26.18 8.03
C ASN A 2 -20.92 -25.35 8.94
N LYS A 3 -21.37 -25.08 10.19
CA LYS A 3 -20.62 -24.22 11.14
C LYS A 3 -19.22 -24.75 11.51
N GLU A 4 -19.06 -26.06 11.58
CA GLU A 4 -17.77 -26.68 11.91
C GLU A 4 -16.75 -26.50 10.77
N THR A 5 -17.18 -26.69 9.52
CA THR A 5 -16.34 -26.44 8.34
C THR A 5 -15.98 -24.97 8.22
N GLU A 6 -16.94 -24.07 8.47
CA GLU A 6 -16.70 -22.62 8.46
C GLU A 6 -15.66 -22.21 9.50
N TYR A 7 -15.78 -22.70 10.74
CA TYR A 7 -14.84 -22.43 11.80
C TYR A 7 -13.42 -22.89 11.44
N LYS A 8 -13.28 -24.13 10.97
CA LYS A 8 -11.98 -24.68 10.58
C LYS A 8 -11.32 -23.88 9.43
N LEU A 9 -12.08 -23.54 8.38
CA LEU A 9 -11.57 -22.74 7.28
C LEU A 9 -11.16 -21.34 7.73
N THR A 10 -11.87 -20.75 8.69
CA THR A 10 -11.52 -19.45 9.26
C THR A 10 -10.18 -19.51 10.01
N GLU A 11 -9.98 -20.55 10.85
CA GLU A 11 -8.70 -20.74 11.55
C GLU A 11 -7.53 -20.97 10.58
N ASP A 12 -7.72 -21.82 9.57
CA ASP A 12 -6.69 -22.13 8.57
C ASP A 12 -6.32 -20.86 7.78
N LEU A 13 -7.30 -20.08 7.34
CA LEU A 13 -7.10 -18.82 6.64
C LEU A 13 -6.38 -17.80 7.50
N PHE A 14 -6.83 -17.61 8.75
CA PHE A 14 -6.19 -16.69 9.70
C PHE A 14 -4.72 -17.05 9.92
N SER A 15 -4.43 -18.32 10.18
CA SER A 15 -3.07 -18.82 10.37
C SER A 15 -2.18 -18.54 9.16
N THR A 16 -2.68 -18.83 7.96
CA THR A 16 -1.95 -18.60 6.71
C THR A 16 -1.66 -17.11 6.46
N LEU A 17 -2.64 -16.23 6.71
CA LEU A 17 -2.47 -14.79 6.59
C LEU A 17 -1.46 -14.23 7.59
N GLU A 18 -1.46 -14.73 8.84
CA GLU A 18 -0.46 -14.34 9.85
C GLU A 18 0.95 -14.78 9.45
N GLN A 19 1.12 -16.00 8.94
CA GLN A 19 2.41 -16.46 8.41
C GLN A 19 2.88 -15.59 7.26
N PHE A 20 2.01 -15.30 6.29
CA PHE A 20 2.32 -14.41 5.17
C PHE A 20 2.76 -13.03 5.64
N ARG A 21 2.04 -12.43 6.60
CA ARG A 21 2.39 -11.15 7.21
C ARG A 21 3.76 -11.15 7.88
N CYS A 22 4.14 -12.24 8.54
CA CYS A 22 5.45 -12.38 9.17
C CYS A 22 6.58 -12.44 8.14
N VAL A 23 6.40 -13.19 7.06
CA VAL A 23 7.38 -13.31 5.96
C VAL A 23 7.54 -11.97 5.23
N ASP A 24 6.44 -11.29 4.92
CA ASP A 24 6.46 -9.99 4.24
C ASP A 24 7.23 -8.92 5.04
N LYS A 25 7.07 -8.89 6.36
CA LYS A 25 7.87 -8.00 7.23
C LYS A 25 9.39 -8.25 7.09
N GLY A 26 9.81 -9.49 6.92
CA GLY A 26 11.21 -9.87 6.72
C GLY A 26 11.77 -9.38 5.38
N VAL A 27 11.01 -9.51 4.32
CA VAL A 27 11.38 -9.07 2.97
C VAL A 27 11.45 -7.53 2.88
N ASN A 28 10.50 -6.83 3.46
CA ASN A 28 10.41 -5.37 3.41
C ASN A 28 11.48 -4.65 4.25
N ARG A 29 12.04 -5.28 5.29
CA ARG A 29 13.17 -4.71 6.07
C ARG A 29 14.43 -4.48 5.25
N LYS A 30 14.66 -5.25 4.20
CA LYS A 30 15.85 -5.14 3.33
C LYS A 30 15.76 -3.98 2.32
N SER A 31 14.62 -3.32 2.19
CA SER A 31 14.40 -2.24 1.21
C SER A 31 14.88 -0.86 1.64
N GLY A 32 15.32 -0.68 2.89
CA GLY A 32 15.87 0.59 3.40
C GLY A 32 14.83 1.66 3.76
N LEU A 33 13.61 1.58 3.24
CA LEU A 33 12.50 2.47 3.61
C LEU A 33 11.49 1.82 4.58
N GLY A 34 11.50 0.48 4.68
CA GLY A 34 10.43 -0.26 5.34
C GLY A 34 9.15 -0.31 4.49
N GLY A 35 8.23 -1.25 4.79
CA GLY A 35 7.06 -1.49 3.95
C GLY A 35 6.10 -0.30 3.84
N LYS A 36 5.74 0.32 4.96
CA LYS A 36 4.73 1.40 4.99
C LYS A 36 5.18 2.71 4.34
N PRO A 37 6.40 3.25 4.59
CA PRO A 37 6.87 4.44 3.86
C PRO A 37 7.01 4.24 2.35
N ILE A 38 7.38 3.04 1.89
CA ILE A 38 7.45 2.79 0.44
C ILE A 38 6.06 2.71 -0.18
N SER A 39 5.08 2.11 0.50
CA SER A 39 3.68 2.09 0.04
C SER A 39 3.12 3.51 -0.06
N LEU A 40 3.43 4.38 0.91
CA LEU A 40 3.05 5.79 0.83
C LEU A 40 3.75 6.51 -0.33
N LEU A 41 5.04 6.25 -0.58
CA LEU A 41 5.75 6.85 -1.71
C LEU A 41 5.12 6.42 -3.05
N MET A 42 4.71 5.16 -3.18
CA MET A 42 3.98 4.65 -4.35
C MET A 42 2.63 5.34 -4.51
N MET A 43 1.86 5.49 -3.43
CA MET A 43 0.58 6.20 -3.43
C MET A 43 0.74 7.66 -3.84
N ILE A 44 1.70 8.38 -3.24
CA ILE A 44 2.03 9.76 -3.63
C ILE A 44 2.37 9.80 -5.12
N GLY A 45 3.20 8.89 -5.61
CA GLY A 45 3.56 8.83 -7.03
C GLY A 45 2.38 8.60 -7.97
N GLN A 46 1.37 7.87 -7.52
CA GLN A 46 0.15 7.65 -8.29
C GLN A 46 -0.76 8.88 -8.29
N LEU A 47 -0.99 9.48 -7.12
CA LEU A 47 -1.92 10.60 -6.94
C LEU A 47 -1.34 11.92 -7.47
N THR A 48 -0.02 12.11 -7.45
CA THR A 48 0.63 13.34 -7.90
C THR A 48 0.86 13.41 -9.43
N LYS A 49 0.33 12.47 -10.20
CA LYS A 49 0.38 12.56 -11.69
C LYS A 49 -0.32 13.80 -12.24
N GLU A 50 -1.37 14.25 -11.56
CA GLU A 50 -2.17 15.42 -11.93
C GLU A 50 -1.82 16.69 -11.13
N GLY A 51 -0.87 16.59 -10.21
CA GLY A 51 -0.40 17.70 -9.38
C GLY A 51 -0.16 17.33 -7.92
N PRO A 52 0.30 18.27 -7.09
CA PRO A 52 0.51 18.05 -5.67
C PRO A 52 -0.79 17.71 -4.93
N VAL A 53 -0.71 16.83 -3.92
CA VAL A 53 -1.87 16.34 -3.16
C VAL A 53 -1.79 16.73 -1.69
N SER A 54 -2.95 16.93 -1.05
CA SER A 54 -3.02 17.22 0.38
C SER A 54 -2.83 15.95 1.21
N VAL A 55 -2.47 16.13 2.49
CA VAL A 55 -2.41 15.01 3.45
C VAL A 55 -3.79 14.37 3.65
N SER A 56 -4.88 15.13 3.49
CA SER A 56 -6.25 14.61 3.57
C SER A 56 -6.53 13.60 2.46
N VAL A 57 -6.17 13.93 1.21
CA VAL A 57 -6.30 13.00 0.07
C VAL A 57 -5.48 11.72 0.30
N LEU A 58 -4.28 11.83 0.87
CA LEU A 58 -3.49 10.65 1.23
C LEU A 58 -4.17 9.80 2.29
N LYS A 59 -4.85 10.43 3.27
CA LYS A 59 -5.60 9.74 4.32
C LYS A 59 -6.78 8.95 3.75
N GLU A 60 -7.54 9.54 2.84
CA GLU A 60 -8.69 8.89 2.21
C GLU A 60 -8.30 7.66 1.36
N ASN A 61 -7.10 7.67 0.81
CA ASN A 61 -6.59 6.59 -0.05
C ASN A 61 -5.73 5.55 0.68
N MET A 62 -5.50 5.69 1.98
CA MET A 62 -4.69 4.76 2.77
C MET A 62 -5.40 4.36 4.06
N TYR A 63 -5.55 3.07 4.30
CA TYR A 63 -6.11 2.51 5.54
C TYR A 63 -5.12 2.60 6.71
N ILE A 64 -4.64 3.83 7.01
CA ILE A 64 -3.76 4.12 8.15
C ILE A 64 -4.19 5.43 8.81
N SER A 65 -3.90 5.57 10.10
CA SER A 65 -4.29 6.75 10.86
C SER A 65 -3.61 8.02 10.36
N ALA A 66 -4.27 9.16 10.49
CA ALA A 66 -3.71 10.47 10.11
C ALA A 66 -2.35 10.80 10.78
N PRO A 67 -2.13 10.48 12.07
CA PRO A 67 -0.80 10.64 12.69
C PRO A 67 0.27 9.80 12.00
N ALA A 68 -0.05 8.54 11.61
CA ALA A 68 0.90 7.68 10.93
C ALA A 68 1.25 8.19 9.53
N ILE A 69 0.28 8.72 8.76
CA ILE A 69 0.54 9.37 7.47
C ILE A 69 1.49 10.55 7.65
N THR A 70 1.20 11.42 8.61
CA THR A 70 2.04 12.58 8.91
C THR A 70 3.48 12.15 9.24
N GLN A 71 3.63 11.12 10.06
CA GLN A 71 4.94 10.55 10.40
C GLN A 71 5.68 10.02 9.17
N PHE A 72 5.01 9.26 8.31
CA PHE A 72 5.63 8.71 7.10
C PHE A 72 5.95 9.79 6.06
N VAL A 73 5.09 10.79 5.88
CA VAL A 73 5.39 11.97 5.04
C VAL A 73 6.62 12.70 5.55
N ASN A 74 6.76 12.87 6.87
CA ASN A 74 7.95 13.50 7.46
C ASN A 74 9.21 12.66 7.20
N ILE A 75 9.16 11.34 7.34
CA ILE A 75 10.27 10.45 6.99
C ILE A 75 10.68 10.60 5.53
N LEU A 76 9.71 10.62 4.61
CA LEU A 76 9.96 10.79 3.18
C LEU A 76 10.53 12.18 2.87
N HIS A 77 10.06 13.21 3.55
CA HIS A 77 10.54 14.58 3.42
C HIS A 77 11.99 14.73 3.91
N ILE A 78 12.32 14.22 5.09
CA ILE A 78 13.69 14.21 5.63
C ILE A 78 14.65 13.46 4.70
N LYS A 79 14.19 12.36 4.09
CA LYS A 79 14.98 11.63 3.09
C LYS A 79 15.05 12.36 1.72
N GLY A 80 14.33 13.46 1.56
CA GLY A 80 14.28 14.27 0.34
C GLY A 80 13.51 13.60 -0.80
N TYR A 81 12.61 12.65 -0.52
CA TYR A 81 11.80 11.97 -1.55
C TYR A 81 10.51 12.72 -1.88
N VAL A 82 10.02 13.53 -0.96
CA VAL A 82 8.87 14.39 -1.18
C VAL A 82 9.18 15.84 -0.82
N GLN A 83 8.47 16.76 -1.43
CA GLN A 83 8.49 18.18 -1.13
C GLN A 83 7.15 18.57 -0.51
N LYS A 84 7.18 19.51 0.45
CA LYS A 84 6.01 20.17 0.99
C LYS A 84 5.88 21.52 0.32
N ILE A 85 4.76 21.76 -0.33
CA ILE A 85 4.46 22.98 -1.09
C ILE A 85 3.30 23.67 -0.37
N SER A 86 3.38 24.99 -0.16
CA SER A 86 2.24 25.75 0.37
C SER A 86 1.08 25.72 -0.62
N ASP A 87 -0.12 25.45 -0.13
CA ASP A 87 -1.32 25.51 -0.96
C ASP A 87 -1.52 26.99 -1.41
N PRO A 88 -1.68 27.26 -2.71
CA PRO A 88 -1.87 28.62 -3.22
C PRO A 88 -3.21 29.24 -2.76
N THR A 89 -4.20 28.42 -2.40
CA THR A 89 -5.54 28.88 -1.97
C THR A 89 -5.66 28.97 -0.45
N ASP A 90 -4.91 28.15 0.31
CA ASP A 90 -4.90 28.18 1.78
C ASP A 90 -3.48 27.92 2.31
N LYS A 91 -2.77 29.01 2.64
CA LYS A 91 -1.38 28.94 3.14
C LYS A 91 -1.20 28.12 4.43
N ARG A 92 -2.30 27.76 5.12
CA ARG A 92 -2.27 26.86 6.30
C ARG A 92 -2.18 25.40 5.91
N LYS A 93 -2.46 25.06 4.64
CA LYS A 93 -2.39 23.70 4.12
C LYS A 93 -1.06 23.47 3.40
N SER A 94 -0.54 22.26 3.55
CA SER A 94 0.62 21.81 2.79
C SER A 94 0.22 20.74 1.80
N LEU A 95 0.64 20.93 0.57
CA LEU A 95 0.54 19.93 -0.48
C LEU A 95 1.84 19.15 -0.57
N ILE A 96 1.73 17.90 -0.95
CA ILE A 96 2.84 16.96 -1.07
C ILE A 96 3.05 16.62 -2.54
N ALA A 97 4.29 16.71 -2.99
CA ALA A 97 4.69 16.29 -4.33
C ALA A 97 5.95 15.43 -4.25
N LEU A 98 6.16 14.58 -5.27
CA LEU A 98 7.45 13.89 -5.41
C LEU A 98 8.55 14.87 -5.80
N SER A 99 9.71 14.72 -5.16
CA SER A 99 10.96 15.33 -5.66
C SER A 99 11.54 14.49 -6.80
N GLU A 100 12.51 15.01 -7.55
CA GLU A 100 13.27 14.22 -8.53
C GLU A 100 13.92 12.98 -7.89
N LYS A 101 14.46 13.13 -6.67
CA LYS A 101 15.01 12.01 -5.90
C LYS A 101 13.94 10.99 -5.55
N GLY A 102 12.73 11.45 -5.19
CA GLY A 102 11.58 10.60 -4.93
C GLY A 102 11.12 9.83 -6.15
N GLN A 103 11.10 10.46 -7.32
CA GLN A 103 10.76 9.80 -8.58
C GLN A 103 11.77 8.68 -8.92
N LYS A 104 13.07 8.95 -8.74
CA LYS A 104 14.12 7.95 -8.95
C LYS A 104 14.00 6.77 -7.97
N GLU A 105 13.74 7.05 -6.69
CA GLU A 105 13.57 6.01 -5.68
C GLU A 105 12.28 5.20 -5.92
N LEU A 106 11.17 5.86 -6.32
CA LEU A 106 9.94 5.20 -6.70
C LEU A 106 10.17 4.22 -7.85
N LYS A 107 10.80 4.68 -8.93
CA LYS A 107 11.14 3.82 -10.08
C LYS A 107 11.96 2.60 -9.66
N LYS A 108 13.03 2.82 -8.89
CA LYS A 108 13.89 1.74 -8.37
C LYS A 108 13.12 0.74 -7.50
N SER A 109 12.23 1.24 -6.65
CA SER A 109 11.41 0.41 -5.76
C SER A 109 10.38 -0.40 -6.55
N MET A 110 9.75 0.22 -7.56
CA MET A 110 8.83 -0.48 -8.47
C MET A 110 9.52 -1.60 -9.26
N GLU A 111 10.74 -1.37 -9.75
CA GLU A 111 11.52 -2.41 -10.44
C GLU A 111 11.85 -3.60 -9.49
N LYS A 112 12.28 -3.30 -8.26
CA LYS A 112 12.51 -4.36 -7.26
C LYS A 112 11.25 -5.16 -6.97
N LEU A 113 10.11 -4.47 -6.82
CA LEU A 113 8.82 -5.12 -6.59
C LEU A 113 8.44 -6.02 -7.77
N LYS A 114 8.57 -5.53 -9.01
CA LYS A 114 8.31 -6.33 -10.22
C LYS A 114 9.18 -7.59 -10.28
N VAL A 115 10.47 -7.47 -9.98
CA VAL A 115 11.38 -8.62 -9.93
C VAL A 115 10.92 -9.63 -8.87
N HIS A 116 10.60 -9.16 -7.67
CA HIS A 116 10.13 -10.02 -6.58
C HIS A 116 8.80 -10.71 -6.91
N MET A 117 7.83 -9.96 -7.43
CA MET A 117 6.54 -10.52 -7.87
C MET A 117 6.73 -11.51 -9.02
N GLY A 118 7.66 -11.24 -9.95
CA GLY A 118 7.99 -12.17 -11.03
C GLY A 118 8.59 -13.50 -10.54
N LEU A 119 9.37 -13.48 -9.45
CA LEU A 119 9.84 -14.71 -8.79
C LEU A 119 8.68 -15.51 -8.21
N MET A 120 7.74 -14.85 -7.54
CA MET A 120 6.55 -15.48 -6.97
C MET A 120 5.67 -16.10 -8.07
N VAL A 121 5.41 -15.36 -9.16
CA VAL A 121 4.66 -15.86 -10.32
C VAL A 121 5.31 -17.11 -10.92
N ARG A 122 6.64 -17.12 -11.08
CA ARG A 122 7.37 -18.30 -11.57
C ARG A 122 7.26 -19.50 -10.62
N HIS A 123 7.25 -19.24 -9.31
CA HIS A 123 7.13 -20.29 -8.31
C HIS A 123 5.72 -20.92 -8.30
N LEU A 124 4.68 -20.10 -8.38
CA LEU A 124 3.28 -20.53 -8.42
C LEU A 124 2.89 -21.17 -9.76
N GLY A 125 3.47 -20.70 -10.86
CA GLY A 125 3.01 -21.03 -12.20
C GLY A 125 1.79 -20.25 -12.63
N GLU A 126 1.36 -20.45 -13.88
CA GLU A 126 0.28 -19.65 -14.49
C GLU A 126 -1.07 -19.90 -13.83
N ASN A 127 -1.47 -21.16 -13.65
CA ASN A 127 -2.80 -21.52 -13.16
C ASN A 127 -3.04 -21.00 -11.73
N ASP A 128 -2.10 -21.26 -10.81
CA ASP A 128 -2.24 -20.82 -9.41
C ASP A 128 -2.16 -19.30 -9.29
N THR A 129 -1.35 -18.64 -10.12
CA THR A 129 -1.32 -17.17 -10.17
C THR A 129 -2.66 -16.60 -10.63
N ARG A 130 -3.30 -17.17 -11.65
CA ARG A 130 -4.64 -16.74 -12.10
C ARG A 130 -5.70 -16.96 -11.01
N THR A 131 -5.71 -18.14 -10.39
CA THR A 131 -6.61 -18.48 -9.29
C THR A 131 -6.42 -17.54 -8.10
N LEU A 132 -5.17 -17.25 -7.72
CA LEU A 132 -4.86 -16.29 -6.64
C LEU A 132 -5.40 -14.89 -6.95
N ASN A 133 -5.20 -14.40 -8.18
CA ASN A 133 -5.74 -13.10 -8.59
C ASN A 133 -7.27 -13.04 -8.53
N GLU A 134 -7.96 -14.11 -8.94
CA GLU A 134 -9.42 -14.20 -8.84
C GLU A 134 -9.90 -14.18 -7.39
N ILE A 135 -9.24 -14.94 -6.50
CA ILE A 135 -9.57 -14.98 -5.07
C ILE A 135 -9.35 -13.61 -4.43
N LEU A 136 -8.18 -12.99 -4.66
CA LEU A 136 -7.87 -11.65 -4.15
C LEU A 136 -8.87 -10.59 -4.66
N SER A 137 -9.29 -10.69 -5.93
CA SER A 137 -10.29 -9.78 -6.50
C SER A 137 -11.67 -9.94 -5.82
N LYS A 138 -12.07 -11.16 -5.44
CA LYS A 138 -13.30 -11.40 -4.65
C LYS A 138 -13.19 -10.78 -3.25
N ILE A 139 -12.05 -10.92 -2.60
CA ILE A 139 -11.80 -10.32 -1.28
C ILE A 139 -11.86 -8.79 -1.34
N VAL A 140 -11.23 -8.17 -2.35
CA VAL A 140 -11.30 -6.72 -2.55
C VAL A 140 -12.73 -6.25 -2.73
N LYS A 141 -13.52 -6.93 -3.56
CA LYS A 141 -14.95 -6.60 -3.78
C LYS A 141 -15.76 -6.72 -2.48
N PHE A 142 -15.53 -7.75 -1.68
CA PHE A 142 -16.18 -7.94 -0.38
C PHE A 142 -15.95 -6.72 0.54
N TYR A 143 -14.71 -6.30 0.71
CA TYR A 143 -14.40 -5.13 1.55
C TYR A 143 -14.94 -3.81 0.98
N MET A 144 -14.99 -3.64 -0.34
CA MET A 144 -15.59 -2.45 -0.95
C MET A 144 -17.10 -2.38 -0.71
N MET A 145 -17.82 -3.51 -0.70
CA MET A 145 -19.25 -3.57 -0.38
C MET A 145 -19.52 -3.25 1.09
N GLU A 146 -18.75 -3.82 2.03
CA GLU A 146 -18.91 -3.55 3.46
C GLU A 146 -18.68 -2.06 3.82
N GLN A 147 -17.83 -1.36 3.08
CA GLN A 147 -17.56 0.06 3.32
C GLN A 147 -18.67 0.97 2.80
N GLY A 148 -19.33 0.61 1.69
CA GLY A 148 -20.48 1.34 1.18
C GLY A 148 -21.72 1.27 2.08
N GLU A 149 -21.85 0.22 2.90
CA GLU A 149 -22.95 0.06 3.87
C GLU A 149 -22.70 0.80 5.20
N ASN A 150 -21.47 1.22 5.50
CA ASN A 150 -21.14 1.93 6.74
C ASN A 150 -21.11 3.47 6.57
N ASP A 151 -21.29 3.99 5.37
CA ASP A 151 -21.33 5.43 5.07
C ASP A 151 -22.78 5.97 4.89
N GLU A 152 -23.82 5.14 5.10
CA GLU A 152 -25.23 5.52 5.20
C GLU A 152 -25.71 5.57 6.67
#